data_69723a7c27992d95a0bda0b5178935a8
#
_entry.id   69723a7c27992d95a0bda0b5178935a8
#
_cell.length_a   1.000
_cell.length_b   1.000
_cell.length_c   1.000
_cell.angle_alpha   90.00
_cell.angle_beta   90.00
_cell.angle_gamma   90.00
#
_symmetry.space_group_name_H-M   'P 1'
#
loop_
_entity.id
_entity.type
_entity.pdbx_description
1 polymer ?
#
loop_
_entity_poly.entity_id
_entity_poly.type
_entity_poly.pdbx_seq_one_letter_code
_entity_poly.pdbx_strand_id
1 'polypeptide(L)'
;MDAVIKELPLALFTTIASVGIGAFVAMFCAIYVNKSMGAGSLKRLDKLTAVPIVFCVVALICAFFHLGDPLHAVNIVNTIGSSPMTNEIVAFCVFLVLAVVYWLVALAGKLEKHGPRAVFSGIVALAGLVSCIMMGLAYALPAIPIWNSPWGTVQVLGAMLLGGTLLGGTILNMSVRETPLEGEADGRIRLLAMLGGLVLIIGTAVLFGICLL
;
A
#
# COMPACT_ATOMS: atom_id res chain seq x y z
N MET A 1 3.59 29.64 -0.48
CA MET A 1 3.00 28.81 -1.57
C MET A 1 4.06 27.87 -2.18
N ASP A 2 5.28 28.35 -2.41
CA ASP A 2 6.36 27.56 -3.06
C ASP A 2 6.84 26.35 -2.24
N ALA A 3 6.83 26.43 -0.91
CA ALA A 3 7.20 25.30 -0.05
C ALA A 3 6.18 24.12 -0.15
N VAL A 4 4.88 24.44 -0.19
CA VAL A 4 3.83 23.42 -0.29
C VAL A 4 3.90 22.70 -1.64
N ILE A 5 4.19 23.44 -2.72
CA ILE A 5 4.31 22.87 -4.06
C ILE A 5 5.51 21.92 -4.16
N LYS A 6 6.61 22.23 -3.47
CA LYS A 6 7.81 21.38 -3.43
C LYS A 6 7.60 20.05 -2.71
N GLU A 7 6.74 20.04 -1.68
CA GLU A 7 6.44 18.83 -0.90
C GLU A 7 5.28 18.01 -1.50
N LEU A 8 4.55 18.56 -2.47
CA LEU A 8 3.42 17.88 -3.10
C LEU A 8 3.77 16.51 -3.70
N PRO A 9 4.90 16.30 -4.41
CA PRO A 9 5.25 15.01 -4.97
C PRO A 9 5.45 13.94 -3.90
N LEU A 10 6.01 14.30 -2.74
CA LEU A 10 6.21 13.39 -1.62
C LEU A 10 4.87 13.00 -0.97
N ALA A 11 3.96 13.97 -0.78
CA ALA A 11 2.62 13.71 -0.26
C ALA A 11 1.82 12.80 -1.21
N LEU A 12 1.92 13.01 -2.53
CA LEU A 12 1.30 12.16 -3.54
C LEU A 12 1.89 10.75 -3.52
N PHE A 13 3.21 10.61 -3.43
CA PHE A 13 3.87 9.32 -3.29
C PHE A 13 3.30 8.55 -2.10
N THR A 14 3.34 9.13 -0.91
CA THR A 14 2.90 8.46 0.33
C THR A 14 1.43 8.04 0.25
N THR A 15 0.56 8.91 -0.27
CA THR A 15 -0.87 8.64 -0.35
C THR A 15 -1.19 7.57 -1.40
N ILE A 16 -0.68 7.73 -2.62
CA ILE A 16 -0.99 6.81 -3.73
C ILE A 16 -0.38 5.44 -3.49
N ALA A 17 0.86 5.38 -2.97
CA ALA A 17 1.52 4.13 -2.61
C ALA A 17 0.73 3.37 -1.54
N SER A 18 0.31 4.05 -0.47
CA SER A 18 -0.46 3.43 0.61
C SER A 18 -1.78 2.85 0.10
N VAL A 19 -2.48 3.54 -0.80
CA VAL A 19 -3.72 3.03 -1.43
C VAL A 19 -3.43 1.79 -2.29
N GLY A 20 -2.38 1.81 -3.10
CA GLY A 20 -1.98 0.66 -3.92
C GLY A 20 -1.61 -0.57 -3.08
N ILE A 21 -0.80 -0.36 -2.05
CA ILE A 21 -0.41 -1.41 -1.09
C ILE A 21 -1.63 -1.99 -0.39
N GLY A 22 -2.50 -1.13 0.12
CA GLY A 22 -3.70 -1.56 0.84
C GLY A 22 -4.68 -2.35 -0.02
N ALA A 23 -4.71 -2.09 -1.33
CA ALA A 23 -5.48 -2.92 -2.26
C ALA A 23 -4.97 -4.37 -2.29
N PHE A 24 -3.66 -4.60 -2.25
CA PHE A 24 -3.10 -5.95 -2.11
C PHE A 24 -3.48 -6.61 -0.78
N VAL A 25 -3.51 -5.86 0.33
CA VAL A 25 -3.95 -6.37 1.62
C VAL A 25 -5.42 -6.82 1.56
N ALA A 26 -6.29 -5.99 0.98
CA ALA A 26 -7.70 -6.32 0.82
C ALA A 26 -7.91 -7.56 -0.09
N MET A 27 -7.19 -7.62 -1.21
CA MET A 27 -7.20 -8.77 -2.12
C MET A 27 -6.71 -10.05 -1.42
N PHE A 28 -5.64 -9.98 -0.64
CA PHE A 28 -5.17 -11.11 0.17
C PHE A 28 -6.24 -11.59 1.14
N CYS A 29 -6.86 -10.69 1.90
CA CYS A 29 -7.93 -11.04 2.83
C CYS A 29 -9.08 -11.77 2.12
N ALA A 30 -9.50 -11.28 0.95
CA ALA A 30 -10.56 -11.91 0.18
C ALA A 30 -10.15 -13.28 -0.39
N ILE A 31 -8.94 -13.42 -0.92
CA ILE A 31 -8.40 -14.69 -1.42
C ILE A 31 -8.29 -15.70 -0.26
N TYR A 32 -7.83 -15.28 0.91
CA TYR A 32 -7.65 -16.15 2.07
C TYR A 32 -8.97 -16.71 2.58
N VAL A 33 -10.01 -15.87 2.63
CA VAL A 33 -11.34 -16.28 3.12
C VAL A 33 -12.10 -17.07 2.06
N ASN A 34 -12.05 -16.63 0.81
CA ASN A 34 -12.87 -17.17 -0.28
C ASN A 34 -12.12 -18.28 -1.03
N LYS A 35 -12.18 -19.51 -0.51
CA LYS A 35 -11.43 -20.66 -1.02
C LYS A 35 -11.94 -21.19 -2.37
N SER A 36 -13.16 -20.81 -2.77
CA SER A 36 -13.86 -21.37 -3.94
C SER A 36 -14.17 -20.34 -5.04
N MET A 37 -13.28 -19.35 -5.22
CA MET A 37 -13.44 -18.42 -6.34
C MET A 37 -13.40 -19.14 -7.69
N GLY A 38 -14.41 -18.88 -8.53
CA GLY A 38 -14.49 -19.47 -9.87
C GLY A 38 -13.31 -19.08 -10.77
N ALA A 39 -12.88 -19.97 -11.66
CA ALA A 39 -11.74 -19.75 -12.55
C ALA A 39 -11.88 -18.46 -13.40
N GLY A 40 -13.11 -18.12 -13.82
CA GLY A 40 -13.40 -16.87 -14.53
C GLY A 40 -13.14 -15.62 -13.70
N SER A 41 -13.56 -15.63 -12.43
CA SER A 41 -13.34 -14.54 -11.48
C SER A 41 -11.85 -14.38 -11.17
N LEU A 42 -11.12 -15.48 -10.99
CA LEU A 42 -9.67 -15.44 -10.77
C LEU A 42 -8.93 -14.83 -11.96
N LYS A 43 -9.26 -15.22 -13.20
CA LYS A 43 -8.65 -14.63 -14.40
C LYS A 43 -8.92 -13.13 -14.54
N ARG A 44 -10.12 -12.67 -14.14
CA ARG A 44 -10.45 -11.23 -14.11
C ARG A 44 -9.65 -10.52 -13.02
N LEU A 45 -9.58 -11.10 -11.82
CA LEU A 45 -8.79 -10.59 -10.72
C LEU A 45 -7.32 -10.43 -11.11
N ASP A 46 -6.74 -11.44 -11.76
CA ASP A 46 -5.35 -11.42 -12.23
C ASP A 46 -5.10 -10.23 -13.19
N LYS A 47 -6.04 -9.95 -14.12
CA LYS A 47 -5.94 -8.79 -15.01
C LYS A 47 -6.07 -7.48 -14.23
N LEU A 48 -7.03 -7.38 -13.31
CA LEU A 48 -7.30 -6.17 -12.55
C LEU A 48 -6.21 -5.87 -11.49
N THR A 49 -5.38 -6.86 -11.13
CA THR A 49 -4.19 -6.66 -10.28
C THR A 49 -3.19 -5.68 -10.90
N ALA A 50 -3.26 -5.42 -12.20
CA ALA A 50 -2.50 -4.33 -12.82
C ALA A 50 -2.84 -2.95 -12.22
N VAL A 51 -4.09 -2.72 -11.77
CA VAL A 51 -4.53 -1.41 -11.26
C VAL A 51 -3.72 -0.97 -10.03
N PRO A 52 -3.64 -1.73 -8.93
CA PRO A 52 -2.83 -1.32 -7.79
C PRO A 52 -1.33 -1.26 -8.11
N ILE A 53 -0.83 -2.05 -9.06
CA ILE A 53 0.56 -1.93 -9.53
C ILE A 53 0.78 -0.58 -10.22
N VAL A 54 -0.14 -0.15 -11.09
CA VAL A 54 -0.08 1.16 -11.74
C VAL A 54 -0.10 2.28 -10.70
N PHE A 55 -0.93 2.18 -9.66
CA PHE A 55 -0.91 3.14 -8.55
C PHE A 55 0.48 3.23 -7.92
N CYS A 56 1.11 2.09 -7.62
CA CYS A 56 2.44 2.06 -7.02
C CYS A 56 3.54 2.59 -7.96
N VAL A 57 3.43 2.32 -9.27
CA VAL A 57 4.36 2.89 -10.27
C VAL A 57 4.20 4.39 -10.37
N VAL A 58 2.97 4.91 -10.40
CA VAL A 58 2.71 6.37 -10.39
C VAL A 58 3.26 7.00 -9.10
N ALA A 59 3.07 6.36 -7.96
CA ALA A 59 3.66 6.80 -6.70
C ALA A 59 5.19 6.89 -6.79
N LEU A 60 5.85 5.86 -7.32
CA LEU A 60 7.30 5.86 -7.51
C LEU A 60 7.76 7.01 -8.44
N ILE A 61 7.02 7.29 -9.50
CA ILE A 61 7.30 8.42 -10.38
C ILE A 61 7.17 9.75 -9.61
N CYS A 62 6.14 9.90 -8.78
CA CYS A 62 6.01 11.08 -7.91
C CYS A 62 7.20 11.23 -6.96
N ALA A 63 7.68 10.13 -6.35
CA ALA A 63 8.88 10.14 -5.50
C ALA A 63 10.13 10.63 -6.27
N PHE A 64 10.27 10.23 -7.53
CA PHE A 64 11.38 10.68 -8.38
C PHE A 64 11.40 12.21 -8.57
N PHE A 65 10.24 12.84 -8.69
CA PHE A 65 10.15 14.31 -8.83
C PHE A 65 10.48 15.07 -7.54
N HIS A 66 10.50 14.38 -6.39
CA HIS A 66 10.94 14.97 -5.12
C HIS A 66 12.47 14.91 -4.94
N LEU A 67 13.16 14.02 -5.65
CA LEU A 67 14.62 13.93 -5.60
C LEU A 67 15.24 15.20 -6.21
N GLY A 68 15.99 15.95 -5.40
CA GLY A 68 16.70 17.15 -5.87
C GLY A 68 17.75 16.86 -6.95
N ASP A 69 18.36 15.67 -6.92
CA ASP A 69 19.28 15.17 -7.95
C ASP A 69 19.04 13.68 -8.22
N PRO A 70 18.27 13.36 -9.27
CA PRO A 70 17.96 11.99 -9.66
C PRO A 70 19.20 11.12 -10.01
N LEU A 71 20.30 11.75 -10.46
CA LEU A 71 21.52 11.04 -10.81
C LEU A 71 22.22 10.46 -9.59
N HIS A 72 22.05 11.07 -8.42
CA HIS A 72 22.57 10.57 -7.15
C HIS A 72 21.67 9.50 -6.50
N ALA A 73 20.54 9.15 -7.10
CA ALA A 73 19.67 8.06 -6.61
C ALA A 73 20.41 6.71 -6.49
N VAL A 74 21.46 6.50 -7.30
CA VAL A 74 22.31 5.29 -7.22
C VAL A 74 23.03 5.20 -5.86
N ASN A 75 23.29 6.32 -5.18
CA ASN A 75 23.95 6.33 -3.87
C ASN A 75 23.05 5.82 -2.73
N ILE A 76 21.77 5.58 -2.99
CA ILE A 76 20.83 4.94 -2.06
C ILE A 76 21.42 3.62 -1.53
N VAL A 77 22.10 2.85 -2.37
CA VAL A 77 22.70 1.57 -1.99
C VAL A 77 23.68 1.72 -0.82
N ASN A 78 24.41 2.83 -0.74
CA ASN A 78 25.44 3.08 0.28
C ASN A 78 24.84 3.49 1.64
N THR A 79 23.57 3.84 1.68
CA THR A 79 22.87 4.35 2.90
C THR A 79 21.77 3.41 3.39
N ILE A 80 21.70 2.19 2.84
CA ILE A 80 20.76 1.15 3.30
C ILE A 80 21.06 0.84 4.77
N GLY A 81 20.03 0.83 5.59
CA GLY A 81 20.12 0.56 7.03
C GLY A 81 20.44 1.78 7.89
N SER A 82 21.06 2.83 7.34
CA SER A 82 21.45 4.04 8.07
C SER A 82 20.47 5.21 7.87
N SER A 83 19.84 5.30 6.70
CA SER A 83 18.89 6.36 6.36
C SER A 83 17.46 5.84 6.36
N PRO A 84 16.53 6.43 7.16
CA PRO A 84 15.11 6.05 7.14
C PRO A 84 14.48 6.22 5.75
N MET A 85 14.81 7.27 5.03
CA MET A 85 14.31 7.53 3.67
C MET A 85 14.80 6.47 2.67
N THR A 86 16.05 6.04 2.80
CA THR A 86 16.59 4.94 1.97
C THR A 86 15.87 3.62 2.27
N ASN A 87 15.64 3.31 3.55
CA ASN A 87 14.96 2.09 3.96
C ASN A 87 13.52 2.06 3.46
N GLU A 88 12.83 3.20 3.45
CA GLU A 88 11.49 3.38 2.86
C GLU A 88 11.48 3.00 1.37
N ILE A 89 12.36 3.60 0.58
CA ILE A 89 12.43 3.36 -0.87
C ILE A 89 12.78 1.91 -1.17
N VAL A 90 13.75 1.33 -0.44
CA VAL A 90 14.14 -0.07 -0.62
C VAL A 90 12.99 -1.01 -0.28
N ALA A 91 12.31 -0.80 0.83
CA ALA A 91 11.15 -1.61 1.21
C ALA A 91 10.03 -1.51 0.16
N PHE A 92 9.77 -0.31 -0.35
CA PHE A 92 8.78 -0.08 -1.40
C PHE A 92 9.17 -0.77 -2.72
N CYS A 93 10.42 -0.69 -3.14
CA CYS A 93 10.91 -1.37 -4.34
C CYS A 93 10.81 -2.90 -4.20
N VAL A 94 11.17 -3.47 -3.05
CA VAL A 94 11.01 -4.89 -2.77
C VAL A 94 9.54 -5.30 -2.87
N PHE A 95 8.64 -4.55 -2.24
CA PHE A 95 7.21 -4.79 -2.38
C PHE A 95 6.75 -4.75 -3.84
N LEU A 96 7.14 -3.72 -4.60
CA LEU A 96 6.71 -3.53 -5.99
C LEU A 96 7.20 -4.67 -6.89
N VAL A 97 8.46 -5.11 -6.72
CA VAL A 97 9.00 -6.26 -7.44
C VAL A 97 8.20 -7.53 -7.12
N LEU A 98 7.93 -7.80 -5.85
CA LEU A 98 7.13 -8.95 -5.43
C LEU A 98 5.70 -8.89 -5.99
N ALA A 99 5.08 -7.70 -6.01
CA ALA A 99 3.75 -7.48 -6.57
C ALA A 99 3.71 -7.75 -8.08
N VAL A 100 4.72 -7.25 -8.82
CA VAL A 100 4.83 -7.50 -10.27
C VAL A 100 5.07 -8.98 -10.55
N VAL A 101 5.98 -9.64 -9.82
CA VAL A 101 6.24 -11.08 -9.99
C VAL A 101 4.97 -11.89 -9.68
N TYR A 102 4.26 -11.58 -8.60
CA TYR A 102 2.97 -12.21 -8.28
C TYR A 102 2.00 -12.06 -9.46
N TRP A 103 1.85 -10.85 -9.98
CA TRP A 103 0.95 -10.55 -11.08
C TRP A 103 1.30 -11.35 -12.35
N LEU A 104 2.57 -11.37 -12.74
CA LEU A 104 3.03 -12.12 -13.92
C LEU A 104 2.83 -13.62 -13.76
N VAL A 105 3.10 -14.17 -12.58
CA VAL A 105 2.89 -15.60 -12.27
C VAL A 105 1.40 -15.95 -12.29
N ALA A 106 0.55 -15.05 -11.78
CA ALA A 106 -0.90 -15.19 -11.81
C ALA A 106 -1.45 -15.15 -13.25
N LEU A 107 -1.00 -14.19 -14.07
CA LEU A 107 -1.37 -14.09 -15.48
C LEU A 107 -0.93 -15.31 -16.29
N ALA A 108 0.21 -15.92 -15.96
CA ALA A 108 0.68 -17.15 -16.58
C ALA A 108 -0.11 -18.41 -16.15
N GLY A 109 -1.15 -18.25 -15.33
CA GLY A 109 -2.00 -19.36 -14.87
C GLY A 109 -1.33 -20.30 -13.86
N LYS A 110 -0.17 -19.92 -13.29
CA LYS A 110 0.57 -20.78 -12.35
C LYS A 110 0.02 -20.75 -10.92
N LEU A 111 -0.91 -19.84 -10.63
CA LEU A 111 -1.55 -19.68 -9.31
C LEU A 111 -3.04 -20.06 -9.32
N GLU A 112 -3.39 -21.15 -10.01
CA GLU A 112 -4.78 -21.66 -10.05
C GLU A 112 -5.21 -22.25 -8.70
N LYS A 113 -4.26 -22.90 -7.98
CA LYS A 113 -4.52 -23.50 -6.68
C LYS A 113 -4.58 -22.44 -5.59
N HIS A 114 -5.60 -22.54 -4.72
CA HIS A 114 -5.81 -21.59 -3.61
C HIS A 114 -4.59 -21.46 -2.69
N GLY A 115 -3.97 -22.56 -2.25
CA GLY A 115 -2.87 -22.54 -1.29
C GLY A 115 -1.68 -21.70 -1.76
N PRO A 116 -1.02 -22.00 -2.90
CA PRO A 116 0.09 -21.20 -3.43
C PRO A 116 -0.30 -19.74 -3.68
N ARG A 117 -1.52 -19.47 -4.17
CA ARG A 117 -2.03 -18.12 -4.40
C ARG A 117 -2.14 -17.35 -3.08
N ALA A 118 -2.73 -17.95 -2.05
CA ALA A 118 -2.89 -17.33 -0.73
C ALA A 118 -1.52 -17.05 -0.07
N VAL A 119 -0.59 -17.99 -0.17
CA VAL A 119 0.77 -17.80 0.38
C VAL A 119 1.47 -16.65 -0.34
N PHE A 120 1.48 -16.65 -1.66
CA PHE A 120 2.20 -15.61 -2.40
C PHE A 120 1.56 -14.23 -2.22
N SER A 121 0.23 -14.12 -2.32
CA SER A 121 -0.46 -12.85 -2.04
C SER A 121 -0.25 -12.37 -0.60
N GLY A 122 -0.12 -13.29 0.37
CA GLY A 122 0.21 -12.99 1.75
C GLY A 122 1.63 -12.42 1.90
N ILE A 123 2.62 -12.97 1.18
CA ILE A 123 3.99 -12.43 1.15
C ILE A 123 3.98 -11.01 0.59
N VAL A 124 3.26 -10.76 -0.51
CA VAL A 124 3.14 -9.42 -1.09
C VAL A 124 2.48 -8.45 -0.12
N ALA A 125 1.38 -8.87 0.52
CA ALA A 125 0.67 -8.05 1.50
C ALA A 125 1.56 -7.70 2.72
N LEU A 126 2.35 -8.67 3.21
CA LEU A 126 3.29 -8.45 4.30
C LEU A 126 4.41 -7.49 3.91
N ALA A 127 5.01 -7.67 2.73
CA ALA A 127 6.03 -6.75 2.21
C ALA A 127 5.47 -5.32 2.05
N GLY A 128 4.22 -5.19 1.60
CA GLY A 128 3.51 -3.90 1.54
C GLY A 128 3.30 -3.28 2.92
N LEU A 129 2.89 -4.07 3.91
CA LEU A 129 2.74 -3.58 5.28
C LEU A 129 4.06 -3.06 5.85
N VAL A 130 5.16 -3.80 5.66
CA VAL A 130 6.51 -3.36 6.04
C VAL A 130 6.87 -2.05 5.33
N SER A 131 6.57 -1.93 4.05
CA SER A 131 6.80 -0.70 3.27
C SER A 131 6.03 0.50 3.86
N CYS A 132 4.75 0.34 4.22
CA CYS A 132 3.97 1.41 4.87
C CYS A 132 4.54 1.81 6.24
N ILE A 133 5.04 0.85 7.03
CA ILE A 133 5.69 1.14 8.31
C ILE A 133 6.98 1.94 8.07
N MET A 134 7.81 1.56 7.09
CA MET A 134 9.02 2.29 6.74
C MET A 134 8.72 3.71 6.23
N MET A 135 7.65 3.88 5.43
CA MET A 135 7.17 5.21 5.04
C MET A 135 6.85 6.08 6.25
N GLY A 136 6.10 5.55 7.22
CA GLY A 136 5.77 6.29 8.43
C GLY A 136 7.00 6.65 9.28
N LEU A 137 7.96 5.74 9.40
CA LEU A 137 9.20 5.95 10.14
C LEU A 137 10.12 6.98 9.46
N ALA A 138 10.09 7.10 8.12
CA ALA A 138 10.85 8.11 7.40
C ALA A 138 10.43 9.55 7.76
N TYR A 139 9.19 9.74 8.20
CA TYR A 139 8.69 11.04 8.68
C TYR A 139 8.97 11.30 10.16
N ALA A 140 9.41 10.31 10.93
CA ALA A 140 9.77 10.48 12.34
C ALA A 140 11.18 11.15 12.46
N LEU A 141 11.24 12.47 12.25
CA LEU A 141 12.48 13.23 12.26
C LEU A 141 12.75 13.83 13.65
N PRO A 142 13.84 13.43 14.34
CA PRO A 142 14.18 14.00 15.66
C PRO A 142 14.40 15.51 15.65
N ALA A 143 14.80 16.06 14.51
CA ALA A 143 15.04 17.49 14.33
C ALA A 143 13.75 18.34 14.39
N ILE A 144 12.59 17.73 14.17
CA ILE A 144 11.28 18.40 14.18
C ILE A 144 10.40 17.70 15.22
N PRO A 145 10.29 18.23 16.46
CA PRO A 145 9.61 17.54 17.57
C PRO A 145 8.18 17.08 17.24
N ILE A 146 7.43 17.86 16.46
CA ILE A 146 6.07 17.54 16.08
C ILE A 146 5.98 16.35 15.11
N TRP A 147 7.03 16.10 14.34
CA TRP A 147 7.12 14.98 13.42
C TRP A 147 7.78 13.75 14.05
N ASN A 148 8.52 13.94 15.13
CA ASN A 148 9.13 12.85 15.90
C ASN A 148 8.08 12.13 16.75
N SER A 149 7.12 11.52 16.09
CA SER A 149 5.92 10.94 16.67
C SER A 149 5.52 9.68 15.90
N PRO A 150 4.99 8.63 16.54
CA PRO A 150 4.46 7.45 15.88
C PRO A 150 3.20 7.73 15.05
N TRP A 151 2.58 8.91 15.19
CA TRP A 151 1.34 9.26 14.53
C TRP A 151 1.46 9.35 13.02
N GLY A 152 2.62 9.72 12.49
CA GLY A 152 2.87 9.66 11.04
C GLY A 152 2.70 8.24 10.49
N THR A 153 3.28 7.25 11.15
CA THR A 153 3.12 5.82 10.79
C THR A 153 1.66 5.37 10.92
N VAL A 154 0.99 5.79 11.99
CA VAL A 154 -0.43 5.46 12.21
C VAL A 154 -1.31 6.03 11.09
N GLN A 155 -1.05 7.25 10.62
CA GLN A 155 -1.77 7.87 9.51
C GLN A 155 -1.53 7.14 8.18
N VAL A 156 -0.28 6.78 7.86
CA VAL A 156 0.05 6.01 6.64
C VAL A 156 -0.69 4.67 6.63
N LEU A 157 -0.68 3.95 7.76
CA LEU A 157 -1.41 2.69 7.91
C LEU A 157 -2.94 2.91 7.81
N GLY A 158 -3.45 4.00 8.34
CA GLY A 158 -4.86 4.38 8.19
C GLY A 158 -5.25 4.65 6.75
N ALA A 159 -4.41 5.36 6.00
CA ALA A 159 -4.60 5.62 4.56
C ALA A 159 -4.55 4.31 3.75
N MET A 160 -3.63 3.42 4.09
CA MET A 160 -3.52 2.09 3.50
C MET A 160 -4.80 1.27 3.74
N LEU A 161 -5.31 1.24 4.97
CA LEU A 161 -6.51 0.47 5.31
C LEU A 161 -7.76 1.09 4.68
N LEU A 162 -7.97 2.39 4.75
CA LEU A 162 -9.16 3.04 4.21
C LEU A 162 -9.14 3.05 2.67
N GLY A 163 -8.16 3.71 2.07
CA GLY A 163 -8.10 3.89 0.62
C GLY A 163 -7.84 2.58 -0.11
N GLY A 164 -6.95 1.74 0.45
CA GLY A 164 -6.60 0.45 -0.13
C GLY A 164 -7.74 -0.55 -0.10
N THR A 165 -8.53 -0.62 0.98
CA THR A 165 -9.68 -1.52 1.04
C THR A 165 -10.82 -1.07 0.13
N LEU A 166 -11.00 0.25 -0.06
CA LEU A 166 -11.94 0.77 -1.05
C LEU A 166 -11.53 0.40 -2.47
N LEU A 167 -10.27 0.60 -2.84
CA LEU A 167 -9.75 0.22 -4.15
C LEU A 167 -9.77 -1.29 -4.35
N GLY A 168 -9.24 -2.05 -3.40
CA GLY A 168 -9.21 -3.52 -3.46
C GLY A 168 -10.60 -4.14 -3.46
N GLY A 169 -11.53 -3.61 -2.66
CA GLY A 169 -12.93 -4.04 -2.67
C GLY A 169 -13.63 -3.77 -4.00
N THR A 170 -13.35 -2.64 -4.64
CA THR A 170 -13.85 -2.32 -5.98
C THR A 170 -13.33 -3.31 -7.01
N ILE A 171 -12.02 -3.60 -7.00
CA ILE A 171 -11.38 -4.59 -7.89
C ILE A 171 -12.01 -5.97 -7.70
N LEU A 172 -12.21 -6.38 -6.44
CA LEU A 172 -12.84 -7.67 -6.12
C LEU A 172 -14.28 -7.73 -6.64
N ASN A 173 -15.09 -6.72 -6.42
CA ASN A 173 -16.46 -6.65 -6.93
C ASN A 173 -16.50 -6.70 -8.47
N MET A 174 -15.57 -6.03 -9.15
CA MET A 174 -15.45 -6.09 -10.62
C MET A 174 -15.01 -7.47 -11.11
N SER A 175 -14.23 -8.21 -10.32
CA SER A 175 -13.77 -9.55 -10.67
C SER A 175 -14.87 -10.61 -10.53
N VAL A 176 -15.78 -10.44 -9.57
CA VAL A 176 -16.83 -11.39 -9.18
C VAL A 176 -18.19 -10.94 -9.73
N ARG A 177 -18.40 -11.06 -11.05
CA ARG A 177 -19.66 -10.65 -11.69
C ARG A 177 -20.81 -11.65 -11.50
N GLU A 178 -20.51 -12.94 -11.37
CA GLU A 178 -21.49 -14.02 -11.39
C GLU A 178 -21.69 -14.67 -10.02
N THR A 179 -20.69 -14.59 -9.14
CA THR A 179 -20.76 -15.10 -7.77
C THR A 179 -20.36 -13.99 -6.82
N PRO A 180 -21.27 -13.44 -6.00
CA PRO A 180 -20.95 -12.45 -4.98
C PRO A 180 -19.87 -12.99 -4.04
N LEU A 181 -19.04 -12.09 -3.49
CA LEU A 181 -18.13 -12.45 -2.41
C LEU A 181 -18.94 -13.04 -1.26
N GLU A 182 -18.44 -14.08 -0.63
CA GLU A 182 -19.03 -14.59 0.61
C GLU A 182 -19.11 -13.45 1.62
N GLY A 183 -20.24 -13.36 2.34
CA GLY A 183 -20.54 -12.26 3.26
C GLY A 183 -19.46 -12.00 4.30
N GLU A 184 -18.69 -13.05 4.69
CA GLU A 184 -17.55 -12.93 5.59
C GLU A 184 -16.39 -12.13 4.96
N ALA A 185 -16.05 -12.37 3.70
CA ALA A 185 -14.98 -11.64 3.01
C ALA A 185 -15.34 -10.16 2.83
N ASP A 186 -16.58 -9.87 2.42
CA ASP A 186 -17.09 -8.50 2.28
C ASP A 186 -17.11 -7.78 3.64
N GLY A 187 -17.59 -8.47 4.69
CA GLY A 187 -17.59 -7.95 6.07
C GLY A 187 -16.19 -7.59 6.56
N ARG A 188 -15.17 -8.41 6.30
CA ARG A 188 -13.78 -8.12 6.68
C ARG A 188 -13.21 -6.92 5.94
N ILE A 189 -13.48 -6.78 4.64
CA ILE A 189 -13.05 -5.63 3.85
C ILE A 189 -13.70 -4.35 4.38
N ARG A 190 -14.99 -4.37 4.67
CA ARG A 190 -15.70 -3.21 5.27
C ARG A 190 -15.14 -2.85 6.64
N LEU A 191 -14.89 -3.85 7.50
CA LEU A 191 -14.30 -3.62 8.82
C LEU A 191 -12.91 -2.96 8.71
N LEU A 192 -12.04 -3.45 7.82
CA LEU A 192 -10.73 -2.84 7.58
C LEU A 192 -10.85 -1.40 7.09
N ALA A 193 -11.80 -1.10 6.21
CA ALA A 193 -12.06 0.26 5.75
C ALA A 193 -12.54 1.18 6.89
N MET A 194 -13.44 0.71 7.75
CA MET A 194 -13.91 1.46 8.91
C MET A 194 -12.79 1.73 9.92
N LEU A 195 -11.98 0.71 10.23
CA LEU A 195 -10.82 0.86 11.12
C LEU A 195 -9.80 1.86 10.55
N GLY A 196 -9.53 1.78 9.24
CA GLY A 196 -8.65 2.74 8.57
C GLY A 196 -9.16 4.17 8.65
N GLY A 197 -10.47 4.38 8.45
CA GLY A 197 -11.10 5.69 8.61
C GLY A 197 -10.99 6.23 10.03
N LEU A 198 -11.24 5.38 11.03
CA LEU A 198 -11.12 5.75 12.44
C LEU A 198 -9.67 6.13 12.80
N VAL A 199 -8.69 5.34 12.36
CA VAL A 199 -7.26 5.59 12.57
C VAL A 199 -6.85 6.93 11.95
N LEU A 200 -7.32 7.24 10.73
CA LEU A 200 -7.03 8.53 10.07
C LEU A 200 -7.62 9.71 10.86
N ILE A 201 -8.88 9.60 11.31
CA ILE A 201 -9.53 10.65 12.07
C ILE A 201 -8.80 10.91 13.38
N ILE A 202 -8.52 9.86 14.15
CA ILE A 202 -7.83 9.98 15.44
C ILE A 202 -6.42 10.52 15.24
N GLY A 203 -5.65 9.97 14.28
CA GLY A 203 -4.29 10.42 14.01
C GLY A 203 -4.24 11.90 13.60
N THR A 204 -5.17 12.33 12.74
CA THR A 204 -5.26 13.73 12.32
C THR A 204 -5.64 14.65 13.49
N ALA A 205 -6.60 14.25 14.33
CA ALA A 205 -7.02 15.04 15.49
C ALA A 205 -5.89 15.19 16.51
N VAL A 206 -5.11 14.12 16.76
CA VAL A 206 -3.97 14.16 17.68
C VAL A 206 -2.86 15.07 17.14
N LEU A 207 -2.51 14.95 15.85
CA LEU A 207 -1.51 15.84 15.24
C LEU A 207 -1.93 17.30 15.29
N PHE A 208 -3.21 17.58 14.98
CA PHE A 208 -3.74 18.94 15.06
C PHE A 208 -3.71 19.47 16.49
N GLY A 209 -4.08 18.64 17.48
CA GLY A 209 -4.00 19.00 18.90
C GLY A 209 -2.57 19.32 19.35
N ILE A 210 -1.57 18.55 18.89
CA ILE A 210 -0.14 18.81 19.19
C ILE A 210 0.34 20.10 18.49
N CYS A 211 -0.17 20.43 17.30
CA CYS A 211 0.18 21.66 16.59
C CYS A 211 -0.35 22.92 17.26
N LEU A 212 -1.39 22.81 18.11
CA LEU A 212 -2.02 23.95 18.81
C LEU A 212 -1.42 24.21 20.21
N LEU A 213 -0.62 23.28 20.73
CA LEU A 213 0.11 23.41 22.01
C LEU A 213 1.53 23.92 21.78
#